data_cd6d26ec1ebf604d9b3a459070e0cbae
#
_entry.id   cd6d26ec1ebf604d9b3a459070e0cbae
#
_cell.length_a   1.000
_cell.length_b   1.000
_cell.length_c   1.000
_cell.angle_alpha   90.00
_cell.angle_beta   90.00
_cell.angle_gamma   90.00
#
_symmetry.space_group_name_H-M   'P 1'
#
loop_
_entity.id
_entity.type
_entity.pdbx_description
1 polymer ?
#
loop_
_entity_poly.entity_id
_entity_poly.type
_entity_poly.pdbx_seq_one_letter_code
_entity_poly.pdbx_strand_id
1 'polypeptide(L)'
;MKMVYKIGVSLLLLVIFSQYSTAQYTVNGNAQQVSCNQYRLTQEATFLTGSVWNNNKINLSNSFDFKFDVFLGNNNSPGADGIAFVLQPISTSVGTAGSGLGYEGITPAVGITLDTYQNGGDNDPAYDHIAIQLNGVLNHTSVNNIAGPIQAINGNDNMEDGQWHALRIVWDAPTKTITAYVDGVQRVTAVKDFVTDILSGDPMVFWGFTGSTGGEFNLQQFKTALNPYFHFSPGQRRCVNEPITF
;
A
#
# COMPACT_ATOMS: atom_id res chain seq x y z
N MET A 1 59.36 42.82 -33.69
CA MET A 1 58.98 42.11 -32.46
C MET A 1 57.50 41.77 -32.54
N LYS A 2 57.18 40.52 -32.96
CA LYS A 2 55.76 40.09 -33.14
C LYS A 2 55.34 39.31 -31.88
N MET A 3 54.39 39.84 -31.18
CA MET A 3 53.82 39.25 -29.99
C MET A 3 52.70 38.25 -30.38
N VAL A 4 52.94 36.96 -30.13
CA VAL A 4 51.99 35.90 -30.44
C VAL A 4 51.13 35.68 -29.19
N TYR A 5 49.84 36.04 -29.26
CA TYR A 5 48.85 35.71 -28.24
C TYR A 5 48.44 34.23 -28.39
N LYS A 6 48.74 33.42 -27.41
CA LYS A 6 48.19 32.07 -27.27
C LYS A 6 46.79 32.18 -26.64
N ILE A 7 45.79 31.96 -27.42
CA ILE A 7 44.42 31.80 -26.93
C ILE A 7 44.31 30.37 -26.39
N GLY A 8 44.25 30.23 -25.07
CA GLY A 8 43.95 28.99 -24.41
C GLY A 8 42.43 28.75 -24.44
N VAL A 9 41.98 27.80 -25.25
CA VAL A 9 40.60 27.33 -25.21
C VAL A 9 40.44 26.42 -24.00
N SER A 10 39.83 26.93 -22.94
CA SER A 10 39.44 26.14 -21.78
C SER A 10 38.14 25.39 -22.11
N LEU A 11 38.24 24.09 -22.41
CA LEU A 11 37.11 23.20 -22.65
C LEU A 11 36.47 22.88 -21.31
N LEU A 12 35.40 23.62 -20.94
CA LEU A 12 34.61 23.35 -19.76
C LEU A 12 33.76 22.10 -20.04
N LEU A 13 34.20 20.94 -19.54
CA LEU A 13 33.42 19.70 -19.58
C LEU A 13 32.24 19.86 -18.64
N LEU A 14 31.07 20.20 -19.18
CA LEU A 14 29.78 20.17 -18.45
C LEU A 14 29.39 18.70 -18.28
N VAL A 15 29.75 18.09 -17.17
CA VAL A 15 29.22 16.77 -16.78
C VAL A 15 27.78 16.97 -16.37
N ILE A 16 26.84 16.72 -17.28
CA ILE A 16 25.41 16.68 -16.98
C ILE A 16 25.16 15.37 -16.21
N PHE A 17 25.14 15.44 -14.89
CA PHE A 17 24.59 14.37 -14.08
C PHE A 17 23.08 14.35 -14.35
N SER A 18 22.63 13.45 -15.22
CA SER A 18 21.22 13.09 -15.30
C SER A 18 20.89 12.36 -14.00
N GLN A 19 20.25 13.06 -13.07
CA GLN A 19 19.67 12.46 -11.89
C GLN A 19 18.48 11.61 -12.38
N TYR A 20 18.70 10.31 -12.48
CA TYR A 20 17.59 9.36 -12.68
C TYR A 20 16.79 9.36 -11.39
N SER A 21 15.66 10.05 -11.36
CA SER A 21 14.66 9.87 -10.31
C SER A 21 14.03 8.50 -10.52
N THR A 22 14.41 7.52 -9.73
CA THR A 22 13.70 6.24 -9.71
C THR A 22 12.32 6.48 -9.10
N ALA A 23 11.28 5.90 -9.72
CA ALA A 23 9.94 5.96 -9.14
C ALA A 23 9.99 5.34 -7.74
N GLN A 24 9.38 6.00 -6.76
CA GLN A 24 9.34 5.52 -5.37
C GLN A 24 8.51 4.24 -5.23
N TYR A 25 7.55 4.03 -6.13
CA TYR A 25 6.65 2.89 -6.12
C TYR A 25 6.72 2.13 -7.44
N THR A 26 6.66 0.81 -7.33
CA THR A 26 6.41 -0.10 -8.46
C THR A 26 4.91 -0.36 -8.55
N VAL A 27 4.35 -0.18 -9.74
CA VAL A 27 2.94 -0.33 -10.06
C VAL A 27 2.77 -1.55 -10.96
N ASN A 28 1.93 -2.52 -10.58
CA ASN A 28 1.76 -3.79 -11.30
C ASN A 28 0.30 -4.05 -11.68
N GLY A 29 0.13 -4.90 -12.70
CA GLY A 29 -1.19 -5.34 -13.16
C GLY A 29 -2.03 -4.19 -13.69
N ASN A 30 -3.26 -4.06 -13.21
CA ASN A 30 -4.20 -3.00 -13.60
C ASN A 30 -4.03 -1.72 -12.79
N ALA A 31 -3.11 -1.70 -11.80
CA ALA A 31 -2.86 -0.51 -11.02
C ALA A 31 -2.28 0.62 -11.87
N GLN A 32 -2.55 1.85 -11.48
CA GLN A 32 -2.08 3.05 -12.15
C GLN A 32 -1.82 4.18 -11.15
N GLN A 33 -0.73 4.90 -11.33
CA GLN A 33 -0.53 6.17 -10.65
C GLN A 33 -1.42 7.25 -11.30
N VAL A 34 -2.34 7.82 -10.52
CA VAL A 34 -3.30 8.82 -10.98
C VAL A 34 -2.79 10.24 -10.77
N SER A 35 -2.11 10.45 -9.65
CA SER A 35 -1.45 11.71 -9.34
C SER A 35 -0.16 11.44 -8.52
N CYS A 36 0.51 12.47 -8.06
CA CYS A 36 1.77 12.32 -7.33
C CYS A 36 1.67 11.39 -6.11
N ASN A 37 0.54 11.37 -5.43
CA ASN A 37 0.32 10.56 -4.22
C ASN A 37 -0.92 9.66 -4.28
N GLN A 38 -1.58 9.58 -5.43
CA GLN A 38 -2.80 8.80 -5.60
C GLN A 38 -2.58 7.68 -6.60
N TYR A 39 -2.94 6.48 -6.19
CA TYR A 39 -2.84 5.25 -6.96
C TYR A 39 -4.22 4.60 -7.05
N ARG A 40 -4.58 4.18 -8.25
CA ARG A 40 -5.73 3.33 -8.51
C ARG A 40 -5.24 1.89 -8.57
N LEU A 41 -5.84 1.00 -7.79
CA LEU A 41 -5.57 -0.44 -7.81
C LEU A 41 -6.41 -1.13 -8.88
N THR A 42 -7.73 -0.85 -8.87
CA THR A 42 -8.68 -1.35 -9.88
C THR A 42 -9.57 -0.22 -10.38
N GLN A 43 -10.06 -0.34 -11.59
CA GLN A 43 -11.16 0.47 -12.12
C GLN A 43 -12.48 -0.31 -12.00
N GLU A 44 -13.60 0.33 -12.33
CA GLU A 44 -14.93 -0.28 -12.36
C GLU A 44 -15.04 -1.28 -13.53
N ALA A 45 -14.40 -2.44 -13.39
CA ALA A 45 -14.46 -3.54 -14.34
C ALA A 45 -14.13 -4.86 -13.64
N THR A 46 -14.64 -5.95 -14.20
CA THR A 46 -14.47 -7.31 -13.67
C THR A 46 -13.07 -7.88 -13.89
N PHE A 47 -12.66 -8.82 -13.04
CA PHE A 47 -11.44 -9.63 -13.15
C PHE A 47 -10.15 -8.81 -13.27
N LEU A 48 -10.04 -7.73 -12.51
CA LEU A 48 -8.85 -6.92 -12.41
C LEU A 48 -8.03 -7.24 -11.17
N THR A 49 -6.73 -7.02 -11.26
CA THR A 49 -5.82 -7.06 -10.12
C THR A 49 -4.76 -5.98 -10.27
N GLY A 50 -4.52 -5.25 -9.20
CA GLY A 50 -3.45 -4.27 -9.15
C GLY A 50 -2.68 -4.35 -7.84
N SER A 51 -1.39 -4.04 -7.90
CA SER A 51 -0.58 -3.83 -6.70
C SER A 51 0.36 -2.64 -6.88
N VAL A 52 0.65 -1.99 -5.77
CA VAL A 52 1.56 -0.83 -5.72
C VAL A 52 2.46 -1.02 -4.51
N TRP A 53 3.77 -1.13 -4.74
CA TRP A 53 4.76 -1.41 -3.72
C TRP A 53 5.75 -0.27 -3.59
N ASN A 54 6.07 0.13 -2.37
CA ASN A 54 7.21 1.00 -2.13
C ASN A 54 8.50 0.24 -2.46
N ASN A 55 9.41 0.88 -3.21
CA ASN A 55 10.65 0.27 -3.67
C ASN A 55 11.69 0.08 -2.55
N ASN A 56 11.51 0.80 -1.44
CA ASN A 56 12.38 0.70 -0.28
C ASN A 56 11.74 -0.19 0.79
N LYS A 57 12.50 -1.17 1.26
CA LYS A 57 12.10 -1.96 2.43
C LYS A 57 12.15 -1.11 3.69
N ILE A 58 11.25 -1.41 4.61
CA ILE A 58 11.30 -0.93 6.00
C ILE A 58 11.79 -2.03 6.91
N ASN A 59 12.34 -1.64 8.08
CA ASN A 59 12.84 -2.56 9.09
C ASN A 59 11.84 -2.65 10.25
N LEU A 60 11.22 -3.82 10.45
CA LEU A 60 10.25 -4.05 11.53
C LEU A 60 10.86 -4.08 12.94
N SER A 61 12.19 -4.00 13.08
CA SER A 61 12.80 -3.72 14.38
C SER A 61 12.56 -2.27 14.83
N ASN A 62 12.09 -1.39 13.94
CA ASN A 62 11.70 -0.02 14.22
C ASN A 62 10.18 0.12 14.14
N SER A 63 9.62 0.98 14.99
CA SER A 63 8.20 1.33 14.94
C SER A 63 7.89 2.24 13.75
N PHE A 64 6.64 2.19 13.25
CA PHE A 64 6.14 3.11 12.25
C PHE A 64 4.69 3.54 12.51
N ASP A 65 4.31 4.67 11.94
CA ASP A 65 2.94 5.22 11.94
C ASP A 65 2.61 5.70 10.53
N PHE A 66 1.96 4.85 9.75
CA PHE A 66 1.58 5.12 8.37
C PHE A 66 0.15 5.65 8.29
N LYS A 67 -0.05 6.64 7.42
CA LYS A 67 -1.35 7.27 7.17
C LYS A 67 -1.62 7.30 5.69
N PHE A 68 -2.80 6.85 5.34
CA PHE A 68 -3.32 6.78 3.98
C PHE A 68 -4.75 7.28 3.95
N ASP A 69 -5.21 7.69 2.78
CA ASP A 69 -6.64 7.72 2.49
C ASP A 69 -6.95 6.59 1.53
N VAL A 70 -8.01 5.85 1.75
CA VAL A 70 -8.49 4.75 0.91
C VAL A 70 -9.88 5.06 0.38
N PHE A 71 -10.16 4.62 -0.84
CA PHE A 71 -11.45 4.76 -1.50
C PHE A 71 -11.83 3.41 -2.09
N LEU A 72 -12.97 2.86 -1.69
CA LEU A 72 -13.40 1.53 -2.08
C LEU A 72 -14.58 1.52 -3.04
N GLY A 73 -14.93 2.69 -3.60
CA GLY A 73 -15.99 2.82 -4.59
C GLY A 73 -17.27 3.41 -4.04
N ASN A 74 -18.31 3.33 -4.84
CA ASN A 74 -19.66 3.85 -4.51
C ASN A 74 -20.77 2.84 -4.83
N ASN A 75 -20.42 1.60 -5.13
CA ASN A 75 -21.35 0.53 -5.45
C ASN A 75 -21.34 -0.49 -4.31
N ASN A 76 -22.30 -0.37 -3.38
CA ASN A 76 -22.43 -1.24 -2.20
C ASN A 76 -23.11 -2.59 -2.51
N SER A 77 -23.80 -2.71 -3.67
CA SER A 77 -24.49 -3.98 -3.99
C SER A 77 -24.81 -4.05 -5.48
N PRO A 78 -24.07 -4.86 -6.25
CA PRO A 78 -22.91 -5.62 -5.82
C PRO A 78 -21.58 -4.84 -6.03
N GLY A 79 -20.84 -4.57 -4.96
CA GLY A 79 -19.48 -4.07 -4.99
C GLY A 79 -18.46 -5.16 -4.64
N ALA A 80 -17.21 -5.06 -5.07
CA ALA A 80 -16.16 -6.06 -4.83
C ALA A 80 -14.76 -5.57 -5.26
N ASP A 81 -13.71 -6.32 -4.88
CA ASP A 81 -13.64 -7.28 -3.78
C ASP A 81 -13.11 -6.57 -2.52
N GLY A 82 -12.26 -5.53 -2.70
CA GLY A 82 -11.59 -4.81 -1.61
C GLY A 82 -10.09 -4.65 -1.86
N ILE A 83 -9.37 -4.20 -0.83
CA ILE A 83 -7.94 -3.93 -0.86
C ILE A 83 -7.24 -4.50 0.37
N ALA A 84 -5.92 -4.69 0.27
CA ALA A 84 -5.08 -5.03 1.40
C ALA A 84 -3.84 -4.13 1.48
N PHE A 85 -3.51 -3.61 2.66
CA PHE A 85 -2.17 -3.15 2.98
C PHE A 85 -1.32 -4.35 3.36
N VAL A 86 -0.15 -4.51 2.75
CA VAL A 86 0.65 -5.73 2.90
C VAL A 86 2.10 -5.41 3.23
N LEU A 87 2.66 -6.17 4.19
CA LEU A 87 4.08 -6.25 4.51
C LEU A 87 4.61 -7.61 4.04
N GLN A 88 5.65 -7.65 3.19
CA GLN A 88 6.21 -8.90 2.66
C GLN A 88 7.68 -8.73 2.25
N PRO A 89 8.53 -9.78 2.37
CA PRO A 89 9.95 -9.69 2.04
C PRO A 89 10.28 -10.05 0.57
N ILE A 90 9.31 -10.53 -0.22
CA ILE A 90 9.51 -11.27 -1.47
C ILE A 90 10.00 -10.36 -2.61
N SER A 91 9.14 -9.47 -3.10
CA SER A 91 9.48 -8.53 -4.19
C SER A 91 8.41 -7.46 -4.39
N THR A 92 8.71 -6.47 -5.22
CA THR A 92 7.76 -5.42 -5.63
C THR A 92 6.91 -5.79 -6.83
N SER A 93 6.90 -7.08 -7.25
CA SER A 93 6.12 -7.59 -8.38
C SER A 93 5.05 -8.62 -8.00
N VAL A 94 4.78 -8.79 -6.69
CA VAL A 94 3.76 -9.71 -6.21
C VAL A 94 2.37 -9.09 -6.22
N GLY A 95 1.35 -9.94 -6.33
CA GLY A 95 -0.07 -9.64 -6.37
C GLY A 95 -0.77 -10.63 -7.29
N THR A 96 -1.91 -11.15 -6.86
CA THR A 96 -2.66 -12.20 -7.56
C THR A 96 -4.05 -11.71 -7.96
N ALA A 97 -4.61 -12.31 -9.02
CA ALA A 97 -5.95 -11.99 -9.49
C ALA A 97 -7.03 -12.80 -8.74
N GLY A 98 -8.27 -12.26 -8.73
CA GLY A 98 -9.45 -12.93 -8.19
C GLY A 98 -9.94 -12.36 -6.86
N SER A 99 -10.86 -13.07 -6.19
CA SER A 99 -11.52 -12.69 -4.93
C SER A 99 -10.57 -12.43 -3.74
N GLY A 100 -9.29 -12.71 -3.93
CA GLY A 100 -8.28 -12.67 -2.87
C GLY A 100 -7.69 -11.28 -2.57
N LEU A 101 -8.37 -10.17 -2.90
CA LEU A 101 -7.91 -8.79 -2.67
C LEU A 101 -6.53 -8.48 -3.29
N GLY A 102 -6.07 -9.28 -4.25
CA GLY A 102 -4.68 -9.26 -4.73
C GLY A 102 -3.64 -9.71 -3.71
N TYR A 103 -4.06 -10.07 -2.50
CA TYR A 103 -3.23 -10.50 -1.37
C TYR A 103 -3.12 -12.02 -1.24
N GLU A 104 -4.14 -12.77 -1.66
CA GLU A 104 -4.18 -14.22 -1.54
C GLU A 104 -2.92 -14.91 -2.08
N GLY A 105 -2.37 -15.83 -1.29
CA GLY A 105 -1.17 -16.60 -1.65
C GLY A 105 0.16 -15.85 -1.53
N ILE A 106 0.19 -14.58 -1.14
CA ILE A 106 1.44 -13.89 -0.82
C ILE A 106 1.97 -14.42 0.53
N THR A 107 3.03 -15.22 0.48
CA THR A 107 3.62 -15.84 1.67
C THR A 107 5.16 -15.87 1.58
N PRO A 108 5.88 -15.48 2.67
CA PRO A 108 5.38 -14.96 3.92
C PRO A 108 4.87 -13.51 3.83
N ALA A 109 3.81 -13.18 4.54
CA ALA A 109 3.26 -11.82 4.55
C ALA A 109 2.37 -11.54 5.76
N VAL A 110 2.19 -10.24 6.06
CA VAL A 110 1.19 -9.71 6.99
C VAL A 110 0.30 -8.76 6.20
N GLY A 111 -1.02 -9.02 6.18
CA GLY A 111 -2.02 -8.20 5.51
C GLY A 111 -2.96 -7.52 6.50
N ILE A 112 -3.32 -6.28 6.23
CA ILE A 112 -4.48 -5.62 6.81
C ILE A 112 -5.47 -5.46 5.67
N THR A 113 -6.53 -6.26 5.70
CA THR A 113 -7.53 -6.38 4.64
C THR A 113 -8.72 -5.49 4.92
N LEU A 114 -9.18 -4.79 3.90
CA LEU A 114 -10.47 -4.09 3.83
C LEU A 114 -11.25 -4.80 2.74
N ASP A 115 -12.17 -5.68 3.14
CA ASP A 115 -12.92 -6.57 2.27
C ASP A 115 -14.37 -6.10 2.21
N THR A 116 -14.88 -5.92 0.99
CA THR A 116 -16.21 -5.35 0.73
C THR A 116 -17.15 -6.33 0.06
N TYR A 117 -16.71 -7.59 -0.15
CA TYR A 117 -17.54 -8.62 -0.75
C TYR A 117 -17.62 -9.86 0.13
N GLN A 118 -18.85 -10.34 0.39
CA GLN A 118 -19.07 -11.52 1.22
C GLN A 118 -18.72 -12.82 0.50
N ASN A 119 -17.57 -13.41 0.79
CA ASN A 119 -17.14 -14.73 0.32
C ASN A 119 -17.48 -15.81 1.36
N GLY A 120 -18.50 -16.62 1.11
CA GLY A 120 -18.92 -17.66 2.06
C GLY A 120 -17.82 -18.70 2.35
N GLY A 121 -16.88 -18.93 1.40
CA GLY A 121 -15.73 -19.82 1.59
C GLY A 121 -14.70 -19.31 2.58
N ASP A 122 -14.64 -18.00 2.77
CA ASP A 122 -13.72 -17.33 3.69
C ASP A 122 -14.35 -17.00 5.05
N ASN A 123 -15.63 -17.36 5.21
CA ASN A 123 -16.42 -17.08 6.42
C ASN A 123 -16.58 -15.59 6.68
N ASP A 124 -16.77 -14.81 5.61
CA ASP A 124 -16.95 -13.37 5.70
C ASP A 124 -18.28 -13.02 6.34
N PRO A 125 -18.32 -11.95 7.15
CA PRO A 125 -19.56 -11.36 7.60
C PRO A 125 -20.33 -10.74 6.44
N ALA A 126 -21.59 -10.37 6.69
CA ALA A 126 -22.43 -9.71 5.68
C ALA A 126 -22.18 -8.19 5.56
N TYR A 127 -21.19 -7.66 6.24
CA TYR A 127 -20.79 -6.25 6.24
C TYR A 127 -19.35 -6.08 5.77
N ASP A 128 -19.02 -4.93 5.24
CA ASP A 128 -17.66 -4.58 4.89
C ASP A 128 -16.77 -4.61 6.13
N HIS A 129 -15.67 -5.33 6.03
CA HIS A 129 -14.89 -5.66 7.21
C HIS A 129 -13.40 -5.41 7.06
N ILE A 130 -12.77 -5.29 8.23
CA ILE A 130 -11.33 -5.19 8.37
C ILE A 130 -10.80 -6.35 9.20
N ALA A 131 -9.67 -6.90 8.78
CA ALA A 131 -8.97 -7.95 9.51
C ALA A 131 -7.45 -7.81 9.44
N ILE A 132 -6.73 -8.51 10.33
CA ILE A 132 -5.28 -8.72 10.22
C ILE A 132 -5.07 -10.20 9.93
N GLN A 133 -4.50 -10.48 8.77
CA GLN A 133 -4.34 -11.84 8.24
C GLN A 133 -2.90 -12.10 7.81
N LEU A 134 -2.48 -13.34 7.89
CA LEU A 134 -1.11 -13.77 7.64
C LEU A 134 -1.04 -14.66 6.39
N ASN A 135 0.11 -14.56 5.69
CA ASN A 135 0.49 -15.50 4.63
C ASN A 135 -0.52 -15.62 3.47
N GLY A 136 -1.22 -14.52 3.15
CA GLY A 136 -2.17 -14.51 2.05
C GLY A 136 -3.37 -15.42 2.25
N VAL A 137 -3.76 -15.68 3.49
CA VAL A 137 -4.93 -16.49 3.84
C VAL A 137 -6.05 -15.57 4.28
N LEU A 138 -7.19 -15.58 3.56
CA LEU A 138 -8.33 -14.69 3.86
C LEU A 138 -9.37 -15.33 4.78
N ASN A 139 -9.40 -16.65 4.89
CA ASN A 139 -10.39 -17.36 5.70
C ASN A 139 -10.32 -16.98 7.19
N HIS A 140 -11.41 -16.41 7.69
CA HIS A 140 -11.51 -15.87 9.06
C HIS A 140 -11.52 -16.92 10.16
N THR A 141 -11.73 -18.20 9.84
CA THR A 141 -11.59 -19.30 10.81
C THR A 141 -10.19 -19.90 10.83
N SER A 142 -9.29 -19.45 9.95
CA SER A 142 -7.91 -19.88 9.91
C SER A 142 -7.11 -19.35 11.10
N VAL A 143 -6.09 -20.11 11.53
CA VAL A 143 -5.07 -19.64 12.49
C VAL A 143 -4.25 -18.45 11.97
N ASN A 144 -4.31 -18.19 10.67
CA ASN A 144 -3.70 -17.04 10.04
C ASN A 144 -4.55 -15.75 10.17
N ASN A 145 -5.81 -15.85 10.58
CA ASN A 145 -6.61 -14.68 10.93
C ASN A 145 -6.36 -14.32 12.39
N ILE A 146 -5.58 -13.26 12.64
CA ILE A 146 -5.11 -12.93 14.00
C ILE A 146 -5.88 -11.78 14.65
N ALA A 147 -6.70 -11.05 13.89
CA ALA A 147 -7.65 -10.06 14.42
C ALA A 147 -8.76 -9.78 13.39
N GLY A 148 -9.95 -9.51 13.86
CA GLY A 148 -11.14 -9.36 13.02
C GLY A 148 -11.75 -10.73 12.64
N PRO A 149 -12.78 -10.78 11.75
CA PRO A 149 -13.36 -9.63 11.03
C PRO A 149 -14.26 -8.77 11.93
N ILE A 150 -14.19 -7.47 11.76
CA ILE A 150 -15.14 -6.52 12.33
C ILE A 150 -15.50 -5.48 11.27
N GLN A 151 -16.63 -4.76 11.45
CA GLN A 151 -16.99 -3.66 10.56
C GLN A 151 -15.78 -2.77 10.27
N ALA A 152 -15.51 -2.46 9.00
CA ALA A 152 -14.41 -1.58 8.62
C ALA A 152 -14.63 -0.16 9.16
N ILE A 153 -15.85 0.37 9.04
CA ILE A 153 -16.27 1.64 9.65
C ILE A 153 -17.04 1.35 10.93
N ASN A 154 -16.74 2.05 11.99
CA ASN A 154 -17.38 1.82 13.27
C ASN A 154 -18.88 2.14 13.24
N GLY A 155 -19.73 1.12 13.42
CA GLY A 155 -21.19 1.27 13.41
C GLY A 155 -21.80 1.47 12.02
N ASN A 156 -21.03 1.18 10.95
CA ASN A 156 -21.51 1.20 9.57
C ASN A 156 -21.11 -0.10 8.85
N ASP A 157 -22.06 -0.71 8.17
CA ASP A 157 -21.86 -1.96 7.43
C ASP A 157 -21.26 -1.74 6.04
N ASN A 158 -21.21 -0.49 5.57
CA ASN A 158 -20.80 -0.12 4.22
C ASN A 158 -19.59 0.85 4.24
N MET A 159 -18.53 0.48 3.56
CA MET A 159 -17.34 1.32 3.28
C MET A 159 -17.29 1.80 1.81
N GLU A 160 -18.15 1.26 0.96
CA GLU A 160 -18.29 1.62 -0.46
C GLU A 160 -19.30 2.78 -0.64
N ASP A 161 -19.12 3.83 0.14
CA ASP A 161 -20.06 4.96 0.26
C ASP A 161 -19.70 6.17 -0.64
N GLY A 162 -18.69 6.00 -1.50
CA GLY A 162 -18.19 7.06 -2.38
C GLY A 162 -17.33 8.11 -1.67
N GLN A 163 -16.88 7.85 -0.44
CA GLN A 163 -16.02 8.74 0.31
C GLN A 163 -14.59 8.21 0.44
N TRP A 164 -13.68 9.09 0.77
CA TRP A 164 -12.32 8.74 1.16
C TRP A 164 -12.28 8.53 2.67
N HIS A 165 -11.75 7.39 3.12
CA HIS A 165 -11.59 7.02 4.52
C HIS A 165 -10.14 7.08 4.92
N ALA A 166 -9.86 7.66 6.10
CA ALA A 166 -8.51 7.69 6.64
C ALA A 166 -8.13 6.34 7.23
N LEU A 167 -7.14 5.67 6.64
CA LEU A 167 -6.54 4.43 7.15
C LEU A 167 -5.20 4.76 7.81
N ARG A 168 -5.07 4.47 9.11
CA ARG A 168 -3.81 4.61 9.85
C ARG A 168 -3.36 3.26 10.36
N ILE A 169 -2.10 2.92 10.12
CA ILE A 169 -1.49 1.65 10.52
C ILE A 169 -0.27 1.95 11.37
N VAL A 170 -0.29 1.46 12.60
CA VAL A 170 0.77 1.67 13.59
C VAL A 170 1.42 0.33 13.91
N TRP A 171 2.73 0.26 13.82
CA TRP A 171 3.55 -0.83 14.33
C TRP A 171 4.38 -0.32 15.50
N ASP A 172 4.23 -0.94 16.65
CA ASP A 172 5.06 -0.72 17.84
C ASP A 172 6.02 -1.90 18.00
N ALA A 173 7.26 -1.72 17.58
CA ALA A 173 8.27 -2.76 17.56
C ALA A 173 8.62 -3.30 18.97
N PRO A 174 8.76 -2.46 20.02
CA PRO A 174 9.00 -2.93 21.39
C PRO A 174 7.94 -3.90 21.91
N THR A 175 6.67 -3.63 21.65
CA THR A 175 5.54 -4.47 22.09
C THR A 175 5.10 -5.49 21.06
N LYS A 176 5.67 -5.46 19.85
CA LYS A 176 5.28 -6.29 18.70
C LYS A 176 3.78 -6.19 18.39
N THR A 177 3.25 -4.97 18.51
CA THR A 177 1.83 -4.69 18.34
C THR A 177 1.59 -3.96 17.02
N ILE A 178 0.72 -4.51 16.18
CA ILE A 178 0.18 -3.82 15.01
C ILE A 178 -1.25 -3.41 15.28
N THR A 179 -1.60 -2.17 14.90
CA THR A 179 -2.95 -1.62 15.11
C THR A 179 -3.38 -0.85 13.86
N ALA A 180 -4.62 -1.09 13.41
CA ALA A 180 -5.22 -0.33 12.34
C ALA A 180 -6.42 0.48 12.83
N TYR A 181 -6.51 1.71 12.31
CA TYR A 181 -7.58 2.67 12.58
C TYR A 181 -8.23 3.05 11.26
N VAL A 182 -9.56 3.16 11.26
CA VAL A 182 -10.33 3.74 10.16
C VAL A 182 -11.06 4.96 10.70
N ASP A 183 -10.92 6.11 10.03
CA ASP A 183 -11.50 7.40 10.39
C ASP A 183 -11.20 7.80 11.86
N GLY A 184 -9.99 7.51 12.31
CA GLY A 184 -9.52 7.81 13.66
C GLY A 184 -9.98 6.83 14.73
N VAL A 185 -10.83 5.85 14.41
CA VAL A 185 -11.32 4.83 15.35
C VAL A 185 -10.47 3.57 15.21
N GLN A 186 -9.92 3.06 16.33
CA GLN A 186 -9.23 1.78 16.34
C GLN A 186 -10.19 0.66 15.93
N ARG A 187 -9.79 -0.11 14.91
CA ARG A 187 -10.58 -1.23 14.43
C ARG A 187 -9.98 -2.56 14.87
N VAL A 188 -8.77 -2.87 14.45
CA VAL A 188 -8.13 -4.16 14.76
C VAL A 188 -6.76 -3.93 15.39
N THR A 189 -6.37 -4.85 16.27
CA THR A 189 -5.04 -4.88 16.87
C THR A 189 -4.60 -6.31 17.11
N ALA A 190 -3.30 -6.59 16.93
CA ALA A 190 -2.72 -7.89 17.21
C ALA A 190 -1.30 -7.73 17.79
N VAL A 191 -0.96 -8.61 18.72
CA VAL A 191 0.41 -8.73 19.27
C VAL A 191 1.02 -10.00 18.72
N LYS A 192 2.08 -9.87 17.90
CA LYS A 192 2.77 -11.00 17.29
C LYS A 192 4.19 -10.64 16.87
N ASP A 193 5.13 -11.53 17.11
CA ASP A 193 6.50 -11.43 16.60
C ASP A 193 6.55 -11.80 15.11
N PHE A 194 6.21 -10.84 14.24
CA PHE A 194 6.23 -11.08 12.80
C PHE A 194 7.61 -11.48 12.29
N VAL A 195 8.66 -10.88 12.84
CA VAL A 195 10.04 -11.14 12.41
C VAL A 195 10.41 -12.60 12.65
N THR A 196 10.16 -13.12 13.86
CA THR A 196 10.51 -14.49 14.21
C THR A 196 9.52 -15.50 13.62
N ASP A 197 8.21 -15.25 13.77
CA ASP A 197 7.17 -16.24 13.52
C ASP A 197 6.76 -16.34 12.05
N ILE A 198 6.92 -15.24 11.29
CA ILE A 198 6.43 -15.14 9.91
C ILE A 198 7.57 -14.94 8.92
N LEU A 199 8.54 -14.08 9.23
CA LEU A 199 9.56 -13.62 8.28
C LEU A 199 10.91 -14.35 8.43
N SER A 200 10.95 -15.46 9.16
CA SER A 200 12.14 -16.30 9.35
C SER A 200 13.37 -15.53 9.89
N GLY A 201 13.14 -14.50 10.69
CA GLY A 201 14.18 -13.70 11.35
C GLY A 201 14.66 -12.48 10.55
N ASP A 202 14.24 -12.28 9.28
CA ASP A 202 14.58 -11.08 8.51
C ASP A 202 13.52 -9.97 8.76
N PRO A 203 13.89 -8.84 9.39
CA PRO A 203 12.94 -7.76 9.66
C PRO A 203 12.67 -6.88 8.44
N MET A 204 13.36 -7.08 7.31
CA MET A 204 13.29 -6.21 6.14
C MET A 204 12.15 -6.58 5.21
N VAL A 205 11.12 -5.73 5.14
CA VAL A 205 9.92 -5.95 4.32
C VAL A 205 9.63 -4.81 3.35
N PHE A 206 9.12 -5.13 2.17
CA PHE A 206 8.40 -4.19 1.33
C PHE A 206 7.02 -3.93 1.95
N TRP A 207 6.48 -2.76 1.70
CA TRP A 207 5.10 -2.43 2.04
C TRP A 207 4.38 -1.87 0.81
N GLY A 208 3.09 -2.07 0.76
CA GLY A 208 2.30 -1.63 -0.37
C GLY A 208 0.83 -1.97 -0.23
N PHE A 209 0.10 -1.73 -1.31
CA PHE A 209 -1.31 -2.07 -1.42
C PHE A 209 -1.55 -3.02 -2.57
N THR A 210 -2.47 -3.94 -2.36
CA THR A 210 -3.05 -4.79 -3.39
C THR A 210 -4.55 -4.58 -3.44
N GLY A 211 -5.17 -4.89 -4.56
CA GLY A 211 -6.61 -4.87 -4.73
C GLY A 211 -7.02 -5.69 -5.94
N SER A 212 -8.22 -6.22 -5.91
CA SER A 212 -8.77 -7.01 -7.01
C SER A 212 -10.27 -6.80 -7.18
N THR A 213 -10.78 -7.29 -8.28
CA THR A 213 -12.21 -7.41 -8.59
C THR A 213 -12.45 -8.80 -9.17
N GLY A 214 -13.61 -9.38 -8.85
CA GLY A 214 -14.08 -10.65 -9.39
C GLY A 214 -15.15 -10.49 -10.47
N GLY A 215 -16.27 -11.17 -10.31
CA GLY A 215 -17.48 -10.97 -11.13
C GLY A 215 -18.16 -9.63 -10.85
N GLU A 216 -18.00 -9.13 -9.63
CA GLU A 216 -18.42 -7.82 -9.17
C GLU A 216 -17.20 -6.90 -9.03
N PHE A 217 -17.40 -5.59 -8.94
CA PHE A 217 -16.29 -4.63 -9.00
C PHE A 217 -16.60 -3.29 -8.35
N ASN A 218 -15.52 -2.57 -8.02
CA ASN A 218 -15.52 -1.15 -7.67
C ASN A 218 -14.23 -0.46 -8.13
N LEU A 219 -14.27 0.86 -8.16
CA LEU A 219 -13.08 1.71 -8.25
C LEU A 219 -12.38 1.71 -6.90
N GLN A 220 -11.18 1.13 -6.84
CA GLN A 220 -10.41 1.03 -5.61
C GLN A 220 -9.12 1.83 -5.71
N GLN A 221 -8.90 2.71 -4.74
CA GLN A 221 -7.77 3.65 -4.76
C GLN A 221 -7.21 3.87 -3.36
N PHE A 222 -5.96 4.32 -3.32
CA PHE A 222 -5.38 4.88 -2.11
C PHE A 222 -4.54 6.13 -2.40
N LYS A 223 -4.35 6.96 -1.37
CA LYS A 223 -3.41 8.08 -1.36
C LYS A 223 -2.41 7.89 -0.24
N THR A 224 -1.17 8.24 -0.54
CA THR A 224 -0.13 8.40 0.49
C THR A 224 -0.17 9.80 1.07
N ALA A 225 0.35 9.99 2.28
CA ALA A 225 0.52 11.32 2.84
C ALA A 225 1.41 12.18 1.94
N LEU A 226 1.00 13.43 1.70
CA LEU A 226 1.85 14.42 1.03
C LEU A 226 2.91 14.93 2.00
N ASN A 227 4.17 15.03 1.53
CA ASN A 227 5.21 15.68 2.30
C ASN A 227 5.16 17.20 2.03
N PRO A 228 4.78 18.06 3.01
CA PRO A 228 4.60 19.48 2.80
C PRO A 228 5.91 20.30 2.71
N TYR A 229 7.08 19.67 2.87
CA TYR A 229 8.34 20.40 3.07
C TYR A 229 9.25 20.50 1.84
N PHE A 230 8.78 20.19 0.62
CA PHE A 230 9.61 20.35 -0.58
C PHE A 230 9.35 21.68 -1.29
N HIS A 231 10.40 22.52 -1.35
CA HIS A 231 10.45 23.68 -2.23
C HIS A 231 10.96 23.27 -3.63
N PHE A 232 10.19 23.61 -4.67
CA PHE A 232 10.59 23.39 -6.06
C PHE A 232 11.29 24.60 -6.64
N SER A 233 12.36 24.36 -7.40
CA SER A 233 12.85 25.35 -8.34
C SER A 233 11.85 25.52 -9.49
N PRO A 234 11.61 26.73 -9.99
CA PRO A 234 10.71 26.96 -11.11
C PRO A 234 11.07 26.09 -12.33
N GLY A 235 10.09 25.35 -12.85
CA GLY A 235 10.24 24.52 -14.06
C GLY A 235 10.36 23.02 -13.84
N GLN A 236 10.42 22.52 -12.60
CA GLN A 236 10.43 21.07 -12.35
C GLN A 236 9.06 20.59 -11.84
N ARG A 237 8.37 19.78 -12.64
CA ARG A 237 7.22 18.99 -12.16
C ARG A 237 7.77 17.70 -11.54
N ARG A 238 7.85 17.64 -10.22
CA ARG A 238 8.16 16.41 -9.48
C ARG A 238 7.01 16.09 -8.56
N CYS A 239 6.70 14.80 -8.45
CA CYS A 239 5.80 14.32 -7.42
C CYS A 239 6.49 14.46 -6.06
N VAL A 240 5.84 15.13 -5.11
CA VAL A 240 6.39 15.48 -3.77
C VAL A 240 6.03 14.41 -2.75
N ASN A 241 6.25 13.15 -3.06
CA ASN A 241 5.89 12.01 -2.22
C ASN A 241 7.07 11.10 -1.95
N GLU A 242 8.22 11.67 -1.58
CA GLU A 242 9.28 10.85 -1.01
C GLU A 242 9.09 10.83 0.51
N PRO A 243 8.95 9.64 1.14
CA PRO A 243 9.06 9.55 2.59
C PRO A 243 10.45 10.03 2.98
N ILE A 244 10.49 10.91 3.98
CA ILE A 244 11.75 11.27 4.61
C ILE A 244 12.22 10.02 5.36
N THR A 245 13.30 9.42 4.90
CA THR A 245 14.08 8.50 5.73
C THR A 245 14.87 9.34 6.72
N PHE A 246 14.54 9.22 8.02
CA PHE A 246 15.35 9.70 9.11
C PHE A 246 16.46 8.70 9.44
#